data_43135a0ad4dda052ccaa0bfa63f77508
#
_entry.id   43135a0ad4dda052ccaa0bfa63f77508
#
_cell.length_a   1.000
_cell.length_b   1.000
_cell.length_c   1.000
_cell.angle_alpha   90.00
_cell.angle_beta   90.00
_cell.angle_gamma   90.00
#
_symmetry.space_group_name_H-M   'P 1'
#
loop_
_entity.id
_entity.type
_entity.pdbx_description
1 polymer ?
#
loop_
_entity_poly.entity_id
_entity_poly.type
_entity_poly.pdbx_seq_one_letter_code
_entity_poly.pdbx_strand_id
1 'polypeptide(L)'
;MNLALRAKISYILSHGLFWCTYCISWSYTACFLTSKGYNSFTVGLVTGLGAITSVILQPVTASLAGKIPFLNDKRNAIILKIISLVTAVLIMAGFPGSLSIAVLFTVLTAIDASIPSILSTLATSYINSGRYLNYGAARGCGSLTYSVFSLALGIMVSHAGTDILMILYIFFGVLCILAIAAFPANISETGNNSVSDNPVNPSGSRERTGFLARYPYLYSFFAASILLYIGHNIYNIFLINIVNRAGGDSVNLGTALAISACVELPVMAYFVRLENKIPVEKLMIISSIIFTLKAFSAIFATSVPAVYVVSFMQIGAFAIFTPGSVYFICKHLKPSDNSLGQALLGSCTLGLGGTLGNILGGFIIDRTGITAALVVAAILSAFGAILIAASMKTCMQPHKTT
;
A
#
# COMPACT_ATOMS: atom_id res chain seq x y z
N MET A 1 18.86 -4.21 28.85
CA MET A 1 18.17 -3.18 27.98
C MET A 1 16.78 -2.98 28.54
N ASN A 2 16.37 -1.73 28.83
CA ASN A 2 15.04 -1.42 29.34
C ASN A 2 13.95 -1.93 28.35
N LEU A 3 12.84 -2.48 28.90
CA LEU A 3 11.75 -3.08 28.10
C LEU A 3 11.17 -2.08 27.07
N ALA A 4 11.02 -0.81 27.46
CA ALA A 4 10.54 0.26 26.58
C ALA A 4 11.53 0.54 25.43
N LEU A 5 12.83 0.56 25.70
CA LEU A 5 13.86 0.74 24.66
C LEU A 5 13.89 -0.46 23.70
N ARG A 6 13.77 -1.67 24.24
CA ARG A 6 13.67 -2.89 23.43
C ARG A 6 12.46 -2.86 22.50
N ALA A 7 11.28 -2.47 23.01
CA ALA A 7 10.06 -2.34 22.20
C ALA A 7 10.24 -1.31 21.09
N LYS A 8 10.77 -0.14 21.40
CA LYS A 8 11.02 0.94 20.43
C LYS A 8 11.97 0.49 19.32
N ILE A 9 13.12 -0.07 19.66
CA ILE A 9 14.13 -0.48 18.68
C ILE A 9 13.61 -1.62 17.82
N SER A 10 13.06 -2.69 18.43
CA SER A 10 12.57 -3.85 17.67
C SER A 10 11.41 -3.49 16.75
N TYR A 11 10.52 -2.58 17.16
CA TYR A 11 9.42 -2.13 16.33
C TYR A 11 9.88 -1.27 15.13
N ILE A 12 10.82 -0.35 15.35
CA ILE A 12 11.43 0.46 14.27
C ILE A 12 12.14 -0.46 13.27
N LEU A 13 12.94 -1.41 13.75
CA LEU A 13 13.64 -2.37 12.91
C LEU A 13 12.66 -3.27 12.14
N SER A 14 11.58 -3.72 12.78
CA SER A 14 10.55 -4.53 12.09
C SER A 14 9.95 -3.77 10.91
N HIS A 15 9.64 -2.48 11.07
CA HIS A 15 9.16 -1.64 9.98
C HIS A 15 10.22 -1.44 8.90
N GLY A 16 11.43 -1.02 9.24
CA GLY A 16 12.50 -0.79 8.26
C GLY A 16 12.80 -2.04 7.42
N LEU A 17 13.01 -3.18 8.08
CA LEU A 17 13.33 -4.45 7.42
C LEU A 17 12.16 -5.00 6.60
N PHE A 18 10.92 -4.81 7.07
CA PHE A 18 9.73 -5.13 6.29
C PHE A 18 9.68 -4.31 4.99
N TRP A 19 9.93 -2.99 5.06
CA TRP A 19 9.89 -2.15 3.87
C TRP A 19 11.01 -2.46 2.86
N CYS A 20 12.15 -3.03 3.30
CA CYS A 20 13.14 -3.61 2.38
C CYS A 20 12.54 -4.80 1.61
N THR A 21 11.90 -5.75 2.30
CA THR A 21 11.28 -6.90 1.63
C THR A 21 10.12 -6.49 0.72
N TYR A 22 9.32 -5.52 1.15
CA TYR A 22 8.21 -4.98 0.35
C TYR A 22 8.69 -4.27 -0.92
N CYS A 23 9.81 -3.54 -0.85
CA CYS A 23 10.43 -2.94 -2.03
C CYS A 23 10.75 -4.00 -3.09
N ILE A 24 11.28 -5.14 -2.69
CA ILE A 24 11.61 -6.26 -3.59
C ILE A 24 10.34 -6.89 -4.16
N SER A 25 9.42 -7.30 -3.29
CA SER A 25 8.25 -8.09 -3.67
C SER A 25 7.16 -7.29 -4.37
N TRP A 26 7.19 -5.96 -4.31
CA TRP A 26 6.18 -5.11 -4.93
C TRP A 26 6.75 -4.22 -6.04
N SER A 27 7.76 -3.42 -5.73
CA SER A 27 8.25 -2.42 -6.69
C SER A 27 9.20 -2.96 -7.73
N TYR A 28 9.95 -4.03 -7.40
CA TYR A 28 10.82 -4.73 -8.34
C TYR A 28 10.17 -5.98 -8.95
N THR A 29 8.88 -6.24 -8.71
CA THR A 29 8.15 -7.39 -9.26
C THR A 29 8.22 -7.46 -10.78
N ALA A 30 7.92 -6.35 -11.46
CA ALA A 30 7.98 -6.31 -12.92
C ALA A 30 9.40 -6.57 -13.42
N CYS A 31 10.40 -5.95 -12.79
CA CYS A 31 11.81 -6.16 -13.11
C CYS A 31 12.20 -7.65 -12.99
N PHE A 32 11.84 -8.29 -11.87
CA PHE A 32 12.14 -9.71 -11.62
C PHE A 32 11.38 -10.63 -12.56
N LEU A 33 10.07 -10.52 -12.65
CA LEU A 33 9.27 -11.45 -13.47
C LEU A 33 9.57 -11.32 -14.96
N THR A 34 9.78 -10.10 -15.46
CA THR A 34 10.16 -9.90 -16.87
C THR A 34 11.52 -10.53 -17.17
N SER A 35 12.50 -10.44 -16.27
CA SER A 35 13.80 -11.11 -16.44
C SER A 35 13.70 -12.65 -16.43
N LYS A 36 12.65 -13.20 -15.83
CA LYS A 36 12.34 -14.64 -15.84
C LYS A 36 11.47 -15.07 -17.04
N GLY A 37 11.25 -14.17 -18.01
CA GLY A 37 10.52 -14.46 -19.25
C GLY A 37 9.01 -14.31 -19.18
N TYR A 38 8.47 -13.73 -18.10
CA TYR A 38 7.04 -13.44 -18.03
C TYR A 38 6.69 -12.14 -18.77
N ASN A 39 5.55 -12.14 -19.43
CA ASN A 39 5.00 -10.95 -20.07
C ASN A 39 4.34 -10.00 -19.04
N SER A 40 4.03 -8.78 -19.47
CA SER A 40 3.47 -7.76 -18.59
C SER A 40 2.07 -8.14 -18.09
N PHE A 41 1.30 -8.89 -18.87
CA PHE A 41 0.00 -9.40 -18.42
C PHE A 41 0.13 -10.33 -17.21
N THR A 42 1.09 -11.25 -17.26
CA THR A 42 1.36 -12.15 -16.12
C THR A 42 1.84 -11.36 -14.90
N VAL A 43 2.73 -10.37 -15.08
CA VAL A 43 3.12 -9.46 -13.99
C VAL A 43 1.92 -8.77 -13.38
N GLY A 44 1.03 -8.23 -14.20
CA GLY A 44 -0.20 -7.58 -13.77
C GLY A 44 -1.17 -8.54 -13.08
N LEU A 45 -1.29 -9.77 -13.57
CA LEU A 45 -2.14 -10.80 -12.97
C LEU A 45 -1.61 -11.22 -11.58
N VAL A 46 -0.31 -11.47 -11.45
CA VAL A 46 0.35 -11.83 -10.20
C VAL A 46 0.15 -10.74 -9.14
N THR A 47 0.47 -9.50 -9.48
CA THR A 47 0.34 -8.37 -8.55
C THR A 47 -1.11 -7.99 -8.27
N GLY A 48 -1.99 -8.12 -9.26
CA GLY A 48 -3.43 -7.87 -9.11
C GLY A 48 -4.10 -8.91 -8.20
N LEU A 49 -3.84 -10.20 -8.45
CA LEU A 49 -4.34 -11.27 -7.56
C LEU A 49 -3.73 -11.17 -6.17
N GLY A 50 -2.46 -10.79 -6.04
CA GLY A 50 -1.83 -10.51 -4.75
C GLY A 50 -2.54 -9.40 -3.99
N ALA A 51 -2.89 -8.31 -4.68
CA ALA A 51 -3.61 -7.17 -4.09
C ALA A 51 -5.00 -7.57 -3.55
N ILE A 52 -5.83 -8.22 -4.36
CA ILE A 52 -7.18 -8.61 -3.92
C ILE A 52 -7.13 -9.69 -2.83
N THR A 53 -6.20 -10.63 -2.93
CA THR A 53 -6.00 -11.66 -1.91
C THR A 53 -5.58 -11.05 -0.57
N SER A 54 -4.76 -10.00 -0.57
CA SER A 54 -4.36 -9.31 0.66
C SER A 54 -5.54 -8.66 1.38
N VAL A 55 -6.51 -8.10 0.65
CA VAL A 55 -7.73 -7.51 1.23
C VAL A 55 -8.58 -8.57 1.94
N ILE A 56 -8.59 -9.81 1.43
CA ILE A 56 -9.30 -10.93 2.06
C ILE A 56 -8.47 -11.49 3.22
N LEU A 57 -7.15 -11.58 3.07
CA LEU A 57 -6.25 -12.18 4.05
C LEU A 57 -6.19 -11.37 5.36
N GLN A 58 -6.27 -10.03 5.29
CA GLN A 58 -6.20 -9.17 6.48
C GLN A 58 -7.31 -9.46 7.50
N PRO A 59 -8.62 -9.44 7.18
CA PRO A 59 -9.66 -9.76 8.15
C PRO A 59 -9.65 -11.23 8.57
N VAL A 60 -9.25 -12.15 7.68
CA VAL A 60 -9.12 -13.57 8.02
C VAL A 60 -8.05 -13.78 9.09
N THR A 61 -6.85 -13.21 8.91
CA THR A 61 -5.75 -13.33 9.88
C THR A 61 -6.07 -12.65 11.20
N ALA A 62 -6.75 -11.48 11.17
CA ALA A 62 -7.21 -10.81 12.38
C ALA A 62 -8.24 -11.66 13.15
N SER A 63 -9.20 -12.27 12.44
CA SER A 63 -10.20 -13.16 13.05
C SER A 63 -9.57 -14.42 13.65
N LEU A 64 -8.59 -15.01 12.98
CA LEU A 64 -7.87 -16.17 13.47
C LEU A 64 -7.07 -15.86 14.74
N ALA A 65 -6.39 -14.69 14.77
CA ALA A 65 -5.67 -14.24 15.95
C ALA A 65 -6.58 -14.06 17.18
N GLY A 66 -7.85 -13.67 16.97
CA GLY A 66 -8.83 -13.56 18.05
C GLY A 66 -9.46 -14.90 18.52
N LYS A 67 -9.46 -15.93 17.65
CA LYS A 67 -10.12 -17.22 17.94
C LYS A 67 -9.15 -18.29 18.45
N ILE A 68 -7.90 -18.25 18.06
CA ILE A 68 -6.88 -19.26 18.37
C ILE A 68 -5.94 -18.68 19.45
N PRO A 69 -5.97 -19.19 20.70
CA PRO A 69 -5.15 -18.63 21.79
C PRO A 69 -3.64 -18.64 21.51
N PHE A 70 -3.18 -19.58 20.69
CA PHE A 70 -1.78 -19.65 20.26
C PHE A 70 -1.41 -18.53 19.27
N LEU A 71 -2.37 -18.03 18.46
CA LEU A 71 -2.14 -17.13 17.34
C LEU A 71 -2.41 -15.68 17.76
N ASN A 72 -1.46 -15.06 18.48
CA ASN A 72 -1.49 -13.63 18.73
C ASN A 72 -0.89 -12.84 17.53
N ASP A 73 -1.09 -11.51 17.50
CA ASP A 73 -0.63 -10.63 16.41
C ASP A 73 0.85 -10.82 16.07
N LYS A 74 1.71 -10.97 17.10
CA LYS A 74 3.15 -11.18 16.93
C LYS A 74 3.45 -12.51 16.23
N ARG A 75 2.83 -13.60 16.69
CA ARG A 75 3.02 -14.94 16.11
C ARG A 75 2.44 -15.00 14.70
N ASN A 76 1.30 -14.35 14.47
CA ASN A 76 0.69 -14.23 13.16
C ASN A 76 1.64 -13.55 12.16
N ALA A 77 2.22 -12.40 12.52
CA ALA A 77 3.22 -11.72 11.69
C ALA A 77 4.43 -12.62 11.37
N ILE A 78 4.95 -13.35 12.36
CA ILE A 78 6.09 -14.26 12.20
C ILE A 78 5.72 -15.42 11.27
N ILE A 79 4.58 -16.07 11.47
CA ILE A 79 4.13 -17.21 10.65
C ILE A 79 3.97 -16.79 9.20
N LEU A 80 3.27 -15.68 8.94
CA LEU A 80 3.10 -15.19 7.57
C LEU A 80 4.45 -14.84 6.93
N LYS A 81 5.37 -14.25 7.69
CA LYS A 81 6.71 -13.94 7.18
C LYS A 81 7.53 -15.19 6.92
N ILE A 82 7.41 -16.25 7.73
CA ILE A 82 8.03 -17.56 7.45
C ILE A 82 7.46 -18.16 6.17
N ILE A 83 6.13 -18.13 5.98
CA ILE A 83 5.50 -18.62 4.75
C ILE A 83 6.03 -17.84 3.54
N SER A 84 6.16 -16.51 3.63
CA SER A 84 6.71 -15.71 2.54
C SER A 84 8.18 -16.03 2.25
N LEU A 85 8.99 -16.35 3.26
CA LEU A 85 10.39 -16.78 3.05
C LEU A 85 10.47 -18.15 2.38
N VAL A 86 9.68 -19.11 2.83
CA VAL A 86 9.58 -20.43 2.17
C VAL A 86 9.16 -20.27 0.71
N THR A 87 8.18 -19.41 0.45
CA THR A 87 7.74 -19.08 -0.90
C THR A 87 8.87 -18.49 -1.75
N ALA A 88 9.69 -17.58 -1.18
CA ALA A 88 10.84 -17.00 -1.87
C ALA A 88 11.92 -18.05 -2.21
N VAL A 89 12.19 -18.99 -1.29
CA VAL A 89 13.12 -20.12 -1.55
C VAL A 89 12.59 -21.01 -2.66
N LEU A 90 11.29 -21.31 -2.68
CA LEU A 90 10.67 -22.11 -3.74
C LEU A 90 10.70 -21.38 -5.10
N ILE A 91 10.56 -20.05 -5.12
CA ILE A 91 10.71 -19.24 -6.32
C ILE A 91 12.15 -19.37 -6.89
N MET A 92 13.17 -19.34 -6.02
CA MET A 92 14.56 -19.52 -6.46
C MET A 92 14.83 -20.91 -7.03
N ALA A 93 14.19 -21.93 -6.52
CA ALA A 93 14.29 -23.32 -7.00
C ALA A 93 13.44 -23.60 -8.25
N GLY A 94 12.56 -22.68 -8.63
CA GLY A 94 11.61 -22.86 -9.73
C GLY A 94 12.22 -22.63 -11.11
N PHE A 95 11.64 -23.27 -12.13
CA PHE A 95 12.04 -23.05 -13.52
C PHE A 95 11.50 -21.71 -14.04
N PRO A 96 12.32 -20.87 -14.70
CA PRO A 96 11.87 -19.62 -15.32
C PRO A 96 10.69 -19.85 -16.28
N GLY A 97 9.72 -18.93 -16.28
CA GLY A 97 8.52 -19.02 -17.10
C GLY A 97 7.46 -20.02 -16.64
N SER A 98 7.71 -20.79 -15.57
CA SER A 98 6.76 -21.79 -15.06
C SER A 98 5.58 -21.17 -14.33
N LEU A 99 4.36 -21.75 -14.49
CA LEU A 99 3.17 -21.31 -13.76
C LEU A 99 3.38 -21.32 -12.23
N SER A 100 4.23 -22.23 -11.73
CA SER A 100 4.54 -22.34 -10.31
C SER A 100 5.17 -21.07 -9.73
N ILE A 101 6.12 -20.43 -10.44
CA ILE A 101 6.72 -19.17 -9.99
C ILE A 101 5.66 -18.05 -9.93
N ALA A 102 4.79 -17.95 -10.95
CA ALA A 102 3.72 -16.95 -10.95
C ALA A 102 2.76 -17.12 -9.76
N VAL A 103 2.35 -18.35 -9.46
CA VAL A 103 1.49 -18.67 -8.31
C VAL A 103 2.21 -18.35 -6.99
N LEU A 104 3.45 -18.80 -6.83
CA LEU A 104 4.24 -18.53 -5.63
C LEU A 104 4.46 -17.03 -5.43
N PHE A 105 4.73 -16.29 -6.50
CA PHE A 105 4.91 -14.85 -6.41
C PHE A 105 3.60 -14.12 -6.04
N THR A 106 2.45 -14.63 -6.49
CA THR A 106 1.14 -14.14 -6.05
C THR A 106 0.94 -14.33 -4.55
N VAL A 107 1.30 -15.50 -4.02
CA VAL A 107 1.23 -15.77 -2.56
C VAL A 107 2.17 -14.83 -1.79
N LEU A 108 3.40 -14.66 -2.29
CA LEU A 108 4.39 -13.77 -1.68
C LEU A 108 3.89 -12.31 -1.60
N THR A 109 3.38 -11.77 -2.71
CA THR A 109 2.85 -10.40 -2.77
C THR A 109 1.60 -10.22 -1.90
N ALA A 110 0.69 -11.21 -1.84
CA ALA A 110 -0.50 -11.19 -1.00
C ALA A 110 -0.15 -11.14 0.50
N ILE A 111 0.82 -11.94 0.92
CA ILE A 111 1.30 -11.95 2.31
C ILE A 111 1.94 -10.60 2.65
N ASP A 112 2.88 -10.14 1.82
CA ASP A 112 3.61 -8.89 2.09
C ASP A 112 2.67 -7.68 2.13
N ALA A 113 1.64 -7.62 1.28
CA ALA A 113 0.64 -6.56 1.33
C ALA A 113 -0.24 -6.60 2.61
N SER A 114 -0.27 -7.73 3.32
CA SER A 114 -1.05 -7.88 4.56
C SER A 114 -0.25 -7.52 5.84
N ILE A 115 1.06 -7.64 5.82
CA ILE A 115 1.94 -7.43 7.00
C ILE A 115 1.80 -6.03 7.63
N PRO A 116 1.70 -4.90 6.88
CA PRO A 116 1.58 -3.57 7.50
C PRO A 116 0.38 -3.43 8.43
N SER A 117 -0.75 -4.06 8.10
CA SER A 117 -1.93 -4.08 8.95
C SER A 117 -1.65 -4.78 10.27
N ILE A 118 -0.99 -5.95 10.23
CA ILE A 118 -0.66 -6.74 11.42
C ILE A 118 0.37 -6.01 12.31
N LEU A 119 1.39 -5.37 11.71
CA LEU A 119 2.34 -4.55 12.47
C LEU A 119 1.65 -3.36 13.14
N SER A 120 0.66 -2.75 12.47
CA SER A 120 -0.13 -1.68 13.06
C SER A 120 -0.97 -2.16 14.24
N THR A 121 -1.61 -3.33 14.13
CA THR A 121 -2.37 -3.96 15.23
C THR A 121 -1.44 -4.27 16.42
N LEU A 122 -0.25 -4.80 16.16
CA LEU A 122 0.74 -5.09 17.20
C LEU A 122 1.13 -3.83 17.99
N ALA A 123 1.31 -2.69 17.31
CA ALA A 123 1.59 -1.41 17.96
C ALA A 123 0.40 -0.92 18.78
N THR A 124 -0.79 -0.99 18.21
CA THR A 124 -2.02 -0.53 18.86
C THR A 124 -2.29 -1.34 20.13
N SER A 125 -2.15 -2.65 20.07
CA SER A 125 -2.27 -3.54 21.23
C SER A 125 -1.26 -3.19 22.32
N TYR A 126 -0.01 -2.86 21.95
CA TYR A 126 1.02 -2.43 22.89
C TYR A 126 0.71 -1.07 23.55
N ILE A 127 0.21 -0.10 22.77
CA ILE A 127 -0.19 1.23 23.25
C ILE A 127 -1.42 1.12 24.17
N ASN A 128 -2.41 0.32 23.80
CA ASN A 128 -3.63 0.10 24.58
C ASN A 128 -3.34 -0.60 25.92
N SER A 129 -2.20 -1.29 26.05
CA SER A 129 -1.74 -1.81 27.35
C SER A 129 -1.12 -0.74 28.28
N GLY A 130 -1.29 0.55 27.98
CA GLY A 130 -0.77 1.67 28.75
C GLY A 130 0.72 1.97 28.54
N ARG A 131 1.34 1.44 27.50
CA ARG A 131 2.77 1.61 27.20
C ARG A 131 2.99 2.59 26.07
N TYR A 132 4.06 3.37 26.14
CA TYR A 132 4.38 4.34 25.09
C TYR A 132 5.13 3.68 23.93
N LEU A 133 4.61 3.85 22.71
CA LEU A 133 5.28 3.51 21.46
C LEU A 133 5.01 4.61 20.42
N ASN A 134 6.07 5.14 19.81
CA ASN A 134 5.91 6.13 18.74
C ASN A 134 5.71 5.42 17.39
N TYR A 135 4.44 5.13 17.08
CA TYR A 135 4.04 4.50 15.82
C TYR A 135 4.44 5.34 14.59
N GLY A 136 4.24 6.67 14.65
CA GLY A 136 4.57 7.57 13.54
C GLY A 136 6.05 7.58 13.19
N ALA A 137 6.93 7.58 14.22
CA ALA A 137 8.37 7.52 13.99
C ALA A 137 8.80 6.20 13.32
N ALA A 138 8.23 5.06 13.73
CA ALA A 138 8.53 3.78 13.12
C ALA A 138 8.04 3.71 11.67
N ARG A 139 6.84 4.24 11.40
CA ARG A 139 6.28 4.31 10.04
C ARG A 139 7.15 5.20 9.13
N GLY A 140 7.59 6.37 9.63
CA GLY A 140 8.49 7.27 8.92
C GLY A 140 9.87 6.65 8.64
N CYS A 141 10.42 5.92 9.62
CA CYS A 141 11.66 5.18 9.45
C CYS A 141 11.54 4.12 8.34
N GLY A 142 10.39 3.44 8.25
CA GLY A 142 10.11 2.48 7.17
C GLY A 142 10.18 3.13 5.78
N SER A 143 9.56 4.28 5.59
CA SER A 143 9.60 5.00 4.31
C SER A 143 11.00 5.50 3.95
N LEU A 144 11.77 5.96 4.95
CA LEU A 144 13.16 6.35 4.74
C LEU A 144 14.03 5.15 4.34
N THR A 145 13.86 4.01 5.04
CA THR A 145 14.55 2.76 4.71
C THR A 145 14.20 2.29 3.30
N TYR A 146 12.93 2.34 2.93
CA TYR A 146 12.48 2.02 1.57
C TYR A 146 13.18 2.89 0.52
N SER A 147 13.26 4.21 0.75
CA SER A 147 13.88 5.14 -0.18
C SER A 147 15.38 4.85 -0.37
N VAL A 148 16.13 4.71 0.72
CA VAL A 148 17.57 4.40 0.66
C VAL A 148 17.79 3.01 0.05
N PHE A 149 16.99 2.04 0.47
CA PHE A 149 17.11 0.67 -0.02
C PHE A 149 16.78 0.53 -1.51
N SER A 150 15.78 1.26 -2.02
CA SER A 150 15.44 1.21 -3.46
C SER A 150 16.58 1.70 -4.34
N LEU A 151 17.34 2.73 -3.90
CA LEU A 151 18.56 3.18 -4.57
C LEU A 151 19.64 2.08 -4.59
N ALA A 152 19.95 1.54 -3.42
CA ALA A 152 20.94 0.47 -3.29
C ALA A 152 20.55 -0.75 -4.12
N LEU A 153 19.27 -1.12 -4.09
CA LEU A 153 18.74 -2.28 -4.82
C LEU A 153 18.86 -2.10 -6.33
N GLY A 154 18.62 -0.89 -6.85
CA GLY A 154 18.83 -0.58 -8.28
C GLY A 154 20.26 -0.82 -8.71
N ILE A 155 21.25 -0.37 -7.93
CA ILE A 155 22.67 -0.59 -8.17
C ILE A 155 23.02 -2.08 -8.07
N MET A 156 22.53 -2.78 -7.06
CA MET A 156 22.80 -4.21 -6.88
C MET A 156 22.24 -5.04 -8.04
N VAL A 157 21.04 -4.74 -8.49
CA VAL A 157 20.42 -5.41 -9.65
C VAL A 157 21.19 -5.14 -10.94
N SER A 158 21.70 -3.93 -11.15
CA SER A 158 22.48 -3.61 -12.37
C SER A 158 23.79 -4.38 -12.45
N HIS A 159 24.43 -4.68 -11.30
CA HIS A 159 25.71 -5.41 -11.26
C HIS A 159 25.55 -6.92 -11.12
N ALA A 160 24.59 -7.40 -10.34
CA ALA A 160 24.45 -8.81 -10.00
C ALA A 160 23.25 -9.50 -10.67
N GLY A 161 22.47 -8.75 -11.46
CA GLY A 161 21.25 -9.26 -12.09
C GLY A 161 20.08 -9.36 -11.11
N THR A 162 18.93 -9.79 -11.61
CA THR A 162 17.68 -9.81 -10.85
C THR A 162 17.58 -10.94 -9.82
N ASP A 163 18.43 -11.97 -9.90
CA ASP A 163 18.40 -13.10 -8.96
C ASP A 163 18.78 -12.68 -7.54
N ILE A 164 19.58 -11.62 -7.39
CA ILE A 164 19.91 -11.04 -6.10
C ILE A 164 18.67 -10.59 -5.31
N LEU A 165 17.56 -10.27 -6.00
CA LEU A 165 16.33 -9.82 -5.37
C LEU A 165 15.79 -10.84 -4.37
N MET A 166 15.72 -12.12 -4.74
CA MET A 166 15.20 -13.16 -3.85
C MET A 166 16.19 -13.48 -2.72
N ILE A 167 17.49 -13.41 -2.97
CA ILE A 167 18.53 -13.58 -1.94
C ILE A 167 18.38 -12.48 -0.88
N LEU A 168 18.27 -11.24 -1.31
CA LEU A 168 18.07 -10.10 -0.40
C LEU A 168 16.72 -10.15 0.30
N TYR A 169 15.66 -10.62 -0.40
CA TYR A 169 14.35 -10.82 0.22
C TYR A 169 14.44 -11.80 1.40
N ILE A 170 15.12 -12.92 1.22
CA ILE A 170 15.31 -13.92 2.28
C ILE A 170 16.16 -13.32 3.41
N PHE A 171 17.27 -12.65 3.10
CA PHE A 171 18.15 -12.04 4.08
C PHE A 171 17.41 -11.01 4.95
N PHE A 172 16.77 -10.02 4.35
CA PHE A 172 16.02 -9.00 5.08
C PHE A 172 14.77 -9.56 5.75
N GLY A 173 14.15 -10.59 5.17
CA GLY A 173 13.00 -11.27 5.76
C GLY A 173 13.35 -12.03 7.04
N VAL A 174 14.51 -12.71 7.10
CA VAL A 174 15.02 -13.35 8.33
C VAL A 174 15.27 -12.30 9.39
N LEU A 175 15.95 -11.20 9.05
CA LEU A 175 16.18 -10.10 9.98
C LEU A 175 14.87 -9.48 10.48
N CYS A 176 13.86 -9.36 9.61
CA CYS A 176 12.53 -8.87 9.97
C CYS A 176 11.85 -9.80 10.99
N ILE A 177 11.90 -11.11 10.78
CA ILE A 177 11.39 -12.10 11.75
C ILE A 177 12.10 -11.95 13.10
N LEU A 178 13.43 -11.82 13.11
CA LEU A 178 14.20 -11.63 14.34
C LEU A 178 13.80 -10.33 15.06
N ALA A 179 13.59 -9.25 14.32
CA ALA A 179 13.14 -7.97 14.88
C ALA A 179 11.73 -8.08 15.48
N ILE A 180 10.78 -8.73 14.79
CA ILE A 180 9.43 -8.99 15.31
C ILE A 180 9.50 -9.92 16.54
N ALA A 181 10.32 -10.95 16.51
CA ALA A 181 10.51 -11.86 17.62
C ALA A 181 11.13 -11.18 18.85
N ALA A 182 12.00 -10.19 18.65
CA ALA A 182 12.57 -9.37 19.69
C ALA A 182 11.59 -8.39 20.33
N PHE A 183 10.47 -8.06 19.66
CA PHE A 183 9.43 -7.20 20.23
C PHE A 183 8.84 -7.86 21.48
N PRO A 184 8.70 -7.13 22.62
CA PRO A 184 8.21 -7.74 23.86
C PRO A 184 6.82 -8.33 23.66
N ALA A 185 6.63 -9.59 24.06
CA ALA A 185 5.31 -10.18 24.09
C ALA A 185 4.41 -9.42 25.06
N ASN A 186 3.14 -9.27 24.72
CA ASN A 186 2.18 -8.67 25.64
C ASN A 186 2.11 -9.53 26.91
N ILE A 187 2.48 -8.93 28.02
CA ILE A 187 2.23 -9.47 29.35
C ILE A 187 0.82 -9.05 29.71
N SER A 188 -0.18 -9.61 29.08
CA SER A 188 -1.57 -9.46 29.48
C SER A 188 -2.45 -10.44 28.69
N GLU A 189 -2.15 -11.73 28.82
CA GLU A 189 -3.19 -12.75 28.59
C GLU A 189 -3.95 -13.05 29.91
N THR A 190 -3.70 -12.27 30.98
CA THR A 190 -4.39 -12.39 32.25
C THR A 190 -5.08 -11.06 32.58
N GLY A 191 -6.29 -10.91 32.16
CA GLY A 191 -7.16 -9.85 32.63
C GLY A 191 -7.80 -9.01 31.53
N ASN A 192 -9.04 -9.28 31.34
CA ASN A 192 -10.01 -8.58 30.54
C ASN A 192 -9.79 -8.54 29.03
N ASN A 193 -10.47 -9.44 28.36
CA ASN A 193 -11.17 -9.20 27.11
C ASN A 193 -12.10 -7.98 27.23
N SER A 194 -11.53 -6.82 27.37
CA SER A 194 -12.11 -5.59 26.88
C SER A 194 -11.51 -5.37 25.47
N VAL A 195 -11.72 -6.34 24.56
CA VAL A 195 -12.56 -5.99 23.43
C VAL A 195 -13.59 -5.05 24.04
N SER A 196 -13.63 -3.78 23.65
CA SER A 196 -14.90 -3.12 23.69
C SER A 196 -15.82 -4.02 22.87
N ASP A 197 -16.35 -5.04 23.54
CA ASP A 197 -17.69 -5.50 23.38
C ASP A 197 -18.57 -4.27 23.71
N ASN A 198 -18.50 -3.27 22.87
CA ASN A 198 -19.73 -2.88 22.28
C ASN A 198 -20.09 -4.08 21.41
N PRO A 199 -20.85 -5.04 21.92
CA PRO A 199 -21.67 -5.85 21.08
C PRO A 199 -22.32 -4.79 20.21
N VAL A 200 -22.18 -4.88 18.90
CA VAL A 200 -23.13 -4.26 17.99
C VAL A 200 -24.44 -4.72 18.58
N ASN A 201 -24.98 -3.88 19.44
CA ASN A 201 -26.22 -4.15 20.15
C ASN A 201 -27.24 -4.28 19.03
N PRO A 202 -27.75 -5.48 18.70
CA PRO A 202 -28.71 -5.60 17.62
C PRO A 202 -30.05 -4.94 18.00
N SER A 203 -30.13 -4.32 19.17
CA SER A 203 -31.31 -3.66 19.74
C SER A 203 -31.33 -2.14 19.60
N GLY A 204 -30.30 -1.47 19.05
CA GLY A 204 -30.50 -0.16 18.44
C GLY A 204 -31.27 -0.38 17.15
N SER A 205 -32.47 0.20 17.05
CA SER A 205 -33.32 0.21 15.85
C SER A 205 -32.41 0.23 14.59
N ARG A 206 -32.33 -0.89 13.87
CA ARG A 206 -31.71 -0.96 12.55
C ARG A 206 -32.44 0.08 11.71
N GLU A 207 -31.86 1.28 11.62
CA GLU A 207 -32.22 2.17 10.52
C GLU A 207 -32.03 1.33 9.25
N ARG A 208 -33.15 1.00 8.59
CA ARG A 208 -33.19 0.13 7.41
C ARG A 208 -32.44 0.70 6.21
N THR A 209 -31.84 1.88 6.33
CA THR A 209 -31.02 2.51 5.30
C THR A 209 -29.61 1.91 5.33
N GLY A 210 -29.19 1.28 4.25
CA GLY A 210 -27.82 0.76 4.09
C GLY A 210 -26.78 1.88 4.23
N PHE A 211 -25.54 1.53 4.63
CA PHE A 211 -24.43 2.46 4.85
C PHE A 211 -24.27 3.50 3.71
N LEU A 212 -24.20 3.05 2.48
CA LEU A 212 -24.03 3.94 1.31
C LEU A 212 -25.25 4.80 1.03
N ALA A 213 -26.47 4.35 1.38
CA ALA A 213 -27.67 5.17 1.25
C ALA A 213 -27.70 6.33 2.26
N ARG A 214 -27.02 6.16 3.40
CA ARG A 214 -26.85 7.21 4.42
C ARG A 214 -25.84 8.28 4.00
N TYR A 215 -24.85 7.91 3.18
CA TYR A 215 -23.78 8.78 2.71
C TYR A 215 -23.67 8.73 1.17
N PRO A 216 -24.60 9.33 0.42
CA PRO A 216 -24.66 9.19 -1.06
C PRO A 216 -23.40 9.68 -1.78
N TYR A 217 -22.71 10.69 -1.25
CA TYR A 217 -21.47 11.21 -1.81
C TYR A 217 -20.32 10.17 -1.78
N LEU A 218 -20.40 9.13 -0.94
CA LEU A 218 -19.40 8.07 -0.91
C LEU A 218 -19.42 7.18 -2.16
N TYR A 219 -20.54 7.07 -2.88
CA TYR A 219 -20.57 6.33 -4.15
C TYR A 219 -19.57 6.93 -5.16
N SER A 220 -19.66 8.24 -5.37
CA SER A 220 -18.73 8.94 -6.28
C SER A 220 -17.32 8.99 -5.71
N PHE A 221 -17.13 9.12 -4.39
CA PHE A 221 -15.82 9.10 -3.75
C PHE A 221 -15.10 7.76 -3.92
N PHE A 222 -15.77 6.64 -3.66
CA PHE A 222 -15.18 5.31 -3.82
C PHE A 222 -14.94 4.95 -5.28
N ALA A 223 -15.88 5.26 -6.18
CA ALA A 223 -15.67 5.07 -7.61
C ALA A 223 -14.48 5.89 -8.13
N ALA A 224 -14.36 7.14 -7.72
CA ALA A 224 -13.21 7.98 -8.03
C ALA A 224 -11.90 7.40 -7.50
N SER A 225 -11.90 6.91 -6.26
CA SER A 225 -10.73 6.30 -5.63
C SER A 225 -10.26 5.07 -6.41
N ILE A 226 -11.18 4.23 -6.91
CA ILE A 226 -10.84 3.10 -7.77
C ILE A 226 -10.15 3.60 -9.05
N LEU A 227 -10.73 4.59 -9.75
CA LEU A 227 -10.19 5.10 -11.00
C LEU A 227 -8.80 5.74 -10.84
N LEU A 228 -8.61 6.55 -9.79
CA LEU A 228 -7.31 7.15 -9.48
C LEU A 228 -6.25 6.09 -9.19
N TYR A 229 -6.63 5.04 -8.44
CA TYR A 229 -5.69 3.96 -8.09
C TYR A 229 -5.42 3.00 -9.24
N ILE A 230 -6.33 2.83 -10.20
CA ILE A 230 -6.02 2.15 -11.46
C ILE A 230 -4.85 2.85 -12.15
N GLY A 231 -4.94 4.16 -12.38
CA GLY A 231 -3.87 4.93 -13.02
C GLY A 231 -2.57 4.92 -12.21
N HIS A 232 -2.67 5.04 -10.89
CA HIS A 232 -1.53 4.99 -9.98
C HIS A 232 -0.79 3.66 -10.03
N ASN A 233 -1.50 2.54 -10.04
CA ASN A 233 -0.90 1.21 -10.06
C ASN A 233 -0.30 0.86 -11.43
N ILE A 234 -0.93 1.27 -12.54
CA ILE A 234 -0.32 1.16 -13.88
C ILE A 234 1.05 1.84 -13.88
N TYR A 235 1.18 3.06 -13.35
CA TYR A 235 2.46 3.75 -13.26
C TYR A 235 3.45 3.01 -12.37
N ASN A 236 3.07 2.65 -11.15
CA ASN A 236 4.01 2.14 -10.16
C ASN A 236 4.50 0.71 -10.44
N ILE A 237 3.61 -0.20 -10.84
CA ILE A 237 3.99 -1.60 -11.10
C ILE A 237 4.85 -1.70 -12.36
N PHE A 238 4.51 -0.91 -13.38
CA PHE A 238 5.23 -0.94 -14.65
C PHE A 238 6.24 0.21 -14.79
N LEU A 239 6.71 0.79 -13.67
CA LEU A 239 7.69 1.87 -13.69
C LEU A 239 8.98 1.48 -14.40
N ILE A 240 9.42 0.22 -14.28
CA ILE A 240 10.59 -0.29 -15.04
C ILE A 240 10.37 -0.18 -16.56
N ASN A 241 9.16 -0.45 -17.05
CA ASN A 241 8.85 -0.31 -18.49
C ASN A 241 8.92 1.16 -18.94
N ILE A 242 8.52 2.10 -18.08
CA ILE A 242 8.62 3.55 -18.32
C ILE A 242 10.09 3.96 -18.35
N VAL A 243 10.88 3.50 -17.38
CA VAL A 243 12.31 3.76 -17.27
C VAL A 243 13.06 3.21 -18.49
N ASN A 244 12.79 1.96 -18.89
CA ASN A 244 13.40 1.34 -20.07
C ASN A 244 13.05 2.10 -21.36
N ARG A 245 11.79 2.56 -21.52
CA ARG A 245 11.38 3.43 -22.63
C ARG A 245 12.16 4.74 -22.67
N ALA A 246 12.53 5.27 -21.50
CA ALA A 246 13.32 6.49 -21.36
C ALA A 246 14.85 6.27 -21.55
N GLY A 247 15.28 5.04 -21.87
CA GLY A 247 16.69 4.67 -22.00
C GLY A 247 17.42 4.44 -20.69
N GLY A 248 16.67 4.26 -19.59
CA GLY A 248 17.22 3.96 -18.26
C GLY A 248 17.25 2.46 -17.95
N ASP A 249 17.74 2.14 -16.77
CA ASP A 249 17.94 0.79 -16.25
C ASP A 249 17.41 0.63 -14.79
N SER A 250 17.82 -0.43 -14.10
CA SER A 250 17.44 -0.70 -12.72
C SER A 250 17.95 0.36 -11.73
N VAL A 251 19.07 1.03 -12.01
CA VAL A 251 19.57 2.16 -11.17
C VAL A 251 18.59 3.32 -11.23
N ASN A 252 18.10 3.62 -12.44
CA ASN A 252 17.13 4.68 -12.65
C ASN A 252 15.77 4.33 -12.08
N LEU A 253 15.35 3.05 -12.10
CA LEU A 253 14.18 2.58 -11.37
C LEU A 253 14.31 2.83 -9.88
N GLY A 254 15.42 2.40 -9.27
CA GLY A 254 15.68 2.61 -7.85
C GLY A 254 15.66 4.08 -7.45
N THR A 255 16.24 4.95 -8.30
CA THR A 255 16.26 6.41 -8.10
C THR A 255 14.85 6.99 -8.18
N ALA A 256 14.03 6.61 -9.16
CA ALA A 256 12.66 7.08 -9.32
C ALA A 256 11.76 6.68 -8.12
N LEU A 257 11.93 5.44 -7.62
CA LEU A 257 11.26 4.96 -6.42
C LEU A 257 11.70 5.72 -5.17
N ALA A 258 12.99 5.99 -5.03
CA ALA A 258 13.54 6.76 -3.92
C ALA A 258 13.01 8.20 -3.90
N ILE A 259 12.98 8.86 -5.05
CA ILE A 259 12.39 10.21 -5.17
C ILE A 259 10.94 10.17 -4.71
N SER A 260 10.14 9.22 -5.23
CA SER A 260 8.72 9.09 -4.85
C SER A 260 8.54 8.92 -3.35
N ALA A 261 9.31 8.04 -2.70
CA ALA A 261 9.21 7.78 -1.27
C ALA A 261 9.72 8.95 -0.41
N CYS A 262 10.81 9.61 -0.82
CA CYS A 262 11.36 10.77 -0.09
C CYS A 262 10.39 11.95 -0.05
N VAL A 263 9.72 12.25 -1.16
CA VAL A 263 8.83 13.42 -1.23
C VAL A 263 7.51 13.21 -0.48
N GLU A 264 7.12 11.97 -0.20
CA GLU A 264 5.94 11.66 0.62
C GLU A 264 6.14 12.03 2.10
N LEU A 265 7.37 11.85 2.62
CA LEU A 265 7.67 12.00 4.04
C LEU A 265 7.29 13.39 4.62
N PRO A 266 7.75 14.53 4.03
CA PRO A 266 7.42 15.84 4.58
C PRO A 266 5.93 16.14 4.51
N VAL A 267 5.24 15.74 3.43
CA VAL A 267 3.80 15.98 3.28
C VAL A 267 3.01 15.22 4.33
N MET A 268 3.28 13.93 4.50
CA MET A 268 2.60 13.11 5.51
C MET A 268 2.91 13.59 6.94
N ALA A 269 4.14 14.00 7.22
CA ALA A 269 4.54 14.51 8.53
C ALA A 269 3.85 15.83 8.89
N TYR A 270 3.65 16.71 7.91
CA TYR A 270 3.05 18.03 8.11
C TYR A 270 1.57 18.10 7.69
N PHE A 271 0.93 16.97 7.38
CA PHE A 271 -0.43 16.94 6.85
C PHE A 271 -1.46 17.66 7.74
N VAL A 272 -1.38 17.49 9.05
CA VAL A 272 -2.27 18.18 10.00
C VAL A 272 -2.16 19.70 9.88
N ARG A 273 -0.94 20.24 9.71
CA ARG A 273 -0.74 21.68 9.51
C ARG A 273 -1.29 22.14 8.16
N LEU A 274 -1.23 21.29 7.15
CA LEU A 274 -1.77 21.58 5.83
C LEU A 274 -3.31 21.60 5.87
N GLU A 275 -3.92 20.62 6.52
CA GLU A 275 -5.37 20.51 6.68
C GLU A 275 -5.96 21.66 7.52
N ASN A 276 -5.23 22.16 8.52
CA ASN A 276 -5.61 23.34 9.26
C ASN A 276 -5.65 24.64 8.43
N LYS A 277 -4.93 24.67 7.28
CA LYS A 277 -4.91 25.84 6.37
C LYS A 277 -5.83 25.68 5.17
N ILE A 278 -5.97 24.45 4.68
CA ILE A 278 -6.71 24.13 3.46
C ILE A 278 -7.69 22.98 3.81
N PRO A 279 -9.01 23.20 3.67
CA PRO A 279 -10.00 22.16 3.94
C PRO A 279 -9.69 20.86 3.21
N VAL A 280 -9.90 19.72 3.88
CA VAL A 280 -9.58 18.38 3.34
C VAL A 280 -10.26 18.12 2.00
N GLU A 281 -11.46 18.65 1.79
CA GLU A 281 -12.20 18.53 0.53
C GLU A 281 -11.43 19.18 -0.64
N LYS A 282 -10.83 20.35 -0.41
CA LYS A 282 -9.99 21.01 -1.40
C LYS A 282 -8.67 20.26 -1.63
N LEU A 283 -8.07 19.74 -0.57
CA LEU A 283 -6.86 18.91 -0.67
C LEU A 283 -7.12 17.66 -1.51
N MET A 284 -8.28 17.01 -1.36
CA MET A 284 -8.67 15.85 -2.16
C MET A 284 -8.83 16.20 -3.65
N ILE A 285 -9.43 17.36 -3.98
CA ILE A 285 -9.53 17.84 -5.36
C ILE A 285 -8.13 18.11 -5.93
N ILE A 286 -7.28 18.85 -5.21
CA ILE A 286 -5.90 19.16 -5.65
C ILE A 286 -5.13 17.86 -5.90
N SER A 287 -5.18 16.92 -4.97
CA SER A 287 -4.52 15.62 -5.10
C SER A 287 -4.99 14.86 -6.34
N SER A 288 -6.29 14.78 -6.59
CA SER A 288 -6.85 14.08 -7.75
C SER A 288 -6.44 14.72 -9.09
N ILE A 289 -6.32 16.05 -9.14
CA ILE A 289 -5.79 16.77 -10.30
C ILE A 289 -4.31 16.41 -10.50
N ILE A 290 -3.52 16.36 -9.42
CA ILE A 290 -2.09 16.01 -9.53
C ILE A 290 -1.90 14.55 -9.93
N PHE A 291 -2.76 13.62 -9.49
CA PHE A 291 -2.78 12.24 -10.01
C PHE A 291 -2.98 12.21 -11.52
N THR A 292 -3.92 13.00 -12.03
CA THR A 292 -4.19 13.12 -13.47
C THR A 292 -2.99 13.71 -14.21
N LEU A 293 -2.43 14.82 -13.71
CA LEU A 293 -1.26 15.45 -14.30
C LEU A 293 -0.03 14.53 -14.28
N LYS A 294 0.16 13.76 -13.21
CA LYS A 294 1.23 12.76 -13.10
C LYS A 294 1.10 11.71 -14.19
N ALA A 295 -0.10 11.12 -14.34
CA ALA A 295 -0.36 10.10 -15.36
C ALA A 295 -0.21 10.67 -16.79
N PHE A 296 -0.67 11.89 -17.02
CA PHE A 296 -0.52 12.59 -18.29
C PHE A 296 0.94 12.90 -18.60
N SER A 297 1.69 13.46 -17.65
CA SER A 297 3.11 13.76 -17.81
C SER A 297 3.95 12.52 -18.08
N ALA A 298 3.56 11.35 -17.51
CA ALA A 298 4.24 10.08 -17.74
C ALA A 298 4.19 9.65 -19.22
N ILE A 299 3.17 10.05 -19.99
CA ILE A 299 3.07 9.75 -21.43
C ILE A 299 4.25 10.36 -22.18
N PHE A 300 4.66 11.58 -21.80
CA PHE A 300 5.72 12.35 -22.45
C PHE A 300 7.11 12.15 -21.80
N ALA A 301 7.21 11.34 -20.76
CA ALA A 301 8.49 11.07 -20.08
C ALA A 301 9.34 10.08 -20.91
N THR A 302 10.01 10.61 -21.95
CA THR A 302 10.88 9.86 -22.88
C THR A 302 12.36 9.94 -22.52
N SER A 303 12.70 10.60 -21.41
CA SER A 303 14.06 10.67 -20.85
C SER A 303 14.05 10.36 -19.36
N VAL A 304 15.16 9.87 -18.83
CA VAL A 304 15.31 9.52 -17.42
C VAL A 304 15.03 10.72 -16.49
N PRO A 305 15.54 11.94 -16.75
CA PRO A 305 15.18 13.10 -15.92
C PRO A 305 13.68 13.41 -15.92
N ALA A 306 13.00 13.22 -17.06
CA ALA A 306 11.54 13.41 -17.12
C ALA A 306 10.80 12.38 -16.24
N VAL A 307 11.26 11.11 -16.17
CA VAL A 307 10.72 10.11 -15.26
C VAL A 307 10.89 10.54 -13.79
N TYR A 308 12.03 11.14 -13.45
CA TYR A 308 12.27 11.66 -12.08
C TYR A 308 11.32 12.81 -11.73
N VAL A 309 11.07 13.72 -12.68
CA VAL A 309 10.07 14.81 -12.48
C VAL A 309 8.68 14.23 -12.25
N VAL A 310 8.28 13.24 -13.05
CA VAL A 310 6.99 12.56 -12.84
C VAL A 310 6.93 11.84 -11.49
N SER A 311 8.01 11.20 -11.07
CA SER A 311 8.12 10.55 -9.76
C SER A 311 8.03 11.56 -8.62
N PHE A 312 8.60 12.77 -8.77
CA PHE A 312 8.48 13.86 -7.81
C PHE A 312 7.03 14.34 -7.63
N MET A 313 6.18 14.26 -8.66
CA MET A 313 4.75 14.63 -8.55
C MET A 313 3.98 13.80 -7.52
N GLN A 314 4.57 12.71 -7.02
CA GLN A 314 4.04 11.91 -5.91
C GLN A 314 3.75 12.76 -4.67
N ILE A 315 4.49 13.87 -4.47
CA ILE A 315 4.32 14.84 -3.36
C ILE A 315 2.89 15.39 -3.27
N GLY A 316 2.27 15.67 -4.41
CA GLY A 316 0.91 16.23 -4.46
C GLY A 316 -0.17 15.18 -4.75
N ALA A 317 0.20 14.06 -5.35
CA ALA A 317 -0.72 12.97 -5.66
C ALA A 317 -0.96 12.10 -4.42
N PHE A 318 -0.21 11.03 -4.28
CA PHE A 318 -0.40 10.00 -3.26
C PHE A 318 -0.16 10.52 -1.84
N ALA A 319 0.84 11.41 -1.65
CA ALA A 319 1.19 11.90 -0.31
C ALA A 319 0.10 12.76 0.33
N ILE A 320 -0.72 13.46 -0.46
CA ILE A 320 -1.90 14.19 0.02
C ILE A 320 -3.12 13.27 0.10
N PHE A 321 -3.35 12.42 -0.92
CA PHE A 321 -4.53 11.58 -0.98
C PHE A 321 -4.62 10.62 0.20
N THR A 322 -3.51 9.97 0.56
CA THR A 322 -3.51 8.92 1.58
C THR A 322 -3.98 9.41 2.95
N PRO A 323 -3.37 10.43 3.57
CA PRO A 323 -3.92 10.97 4.80
C PRO A 323 -5.24 11.72 4.57
N GLY A 324 -5.39 12.47 3.47
CA GLY A 324 -6.58 13.25 3.18
C GLY A 324 -7.86 12.41 3.11
N SER A 325 -7.81 11.25 2.52
CA SER A 325 -8.95 10.34 2.43
C SER A 325 -9.38 9.80 3.81
N VAL A 326 -8.42 9.54 4.71
CA VAL A 326 -8.71 9.15 6.10
C VAL A 326 -9.36 10.30 6.86
N TYR A 327 -8.80 11.51 6.77
CA TYR A 327 -9.38 12.70 7.40
C TYR A 327 -10.76 13.04 6.85
N PHE A 328 -10.97 12.91 5.54
CA PHE A 328 -12.26 13.10 4.90
C PHE A 328 -13.32 12.16 5.48
N ILE A 329 -13.02 10.86 5.59
CA ILE A 329 -13.91 9.87 6.17
C ILE A 329 -14.21 10.22 7.63
N CYS A 330 -13.20 10.49 8.45
CA CYS A 330 -13.38 10.81 9.87
C CYS A 330 -14.19 12.09 10.09
N LYS A 331 -14.09 13.06 9.19
CA LYS A 331 -14.81 14.35 9.29
C LYS A 331 -16.28 14.24 8.92
N HIS A 332 -16.60 13.39 7.94
CA HIS A 332 -17.93 13.38 7.31
C HIS A 332 -18.80 12.17 7.66
N LEU A 333 -18.25 11.16 8.31
CA LEU A 333 -19.00 10.01 8.79
C LEU A 333 -19.22 10.09 10.31
N LYS A 334 -20.27 9.43 10.78
CA LYS A 334 -20.46 9.20 12.23
C LYS A 334 -19.29 8.35 12.76
N PRO A 335 -18.83 8.57 14.01
CA PRO A 335 -17.71 7.79 14.59
C PRO A 335 -17.91 6.27 14.51
N SER A 336 -19.15 5.79 14.66
CA SER A 336 -19.50 4.36 14.52
C SER A 336 -19.28 3.80 13.12
N ASP A 337 -19.32 4.63 12.10
CA ASP A 337 -19.24 4.25 10.69
C ASP A 337 -17.82 4.41 10.11
N ASN A 338 -16.91 5.07 10.84
CA ASN A 338 -15.55 5.38 10.36
C ASN A 338 -14.74 4.13 10.00
N SER A 339 -14.79 3.09 10.82
CA SER A 339 -14.06 1.85 10.55
C SER A 339 -14.53 1.18 9.26
N LEU A 340 -15.84 1.15 9.02
CA LEU A 340 -16.40 0.60 7.79
C LEU A 340 -16.03 1.47 6.58
N GLY A 341 -16.11 2.80 6.72
CA GLY A 341 -15.72 3.73 5.67
C GLY A 341 -14.25 3.57 5.26
N GLN A 342 -13.34 3.42 6.20
CA GLN A 342 -11.91 3.20 5.94
C GLN A 342 -11.63 1.81 5.34
N ALA A 343 -12.32 0.77 5.81
CA ALA A 343 -12.21 -0.57 5.23
C ALA A 343 -12.67 -0.61 3.77
N LEU A 344 -13.78 0.05 3.46
CA LEU A 344 -14.27 0.20 2.08
C LEU A 344 -13.29 1.00 1.23
N LEU A 345 -12.70 2.08 1.75
CA LEU A 345 -11.68 2.85 1.05
C LEU A 345 -10.46 1.98 0.70
N GLY A 346 -9.95 1.20 1.65
CA GLY A 346 -8.84 0.27 1.41
C GLY A 346 -9.18 -0.78 0.36
N SER A 347 -10.39 -1.32 0.40
CA SER A 347 -10.89 -2.27 -0.61
C SER A 347 -11.03 -1.64 -2.00
N CYS A 348 -11.48 -0.38 -2.08
CA CYS A 348 -11.58 0.36 -3.33
C CYS A 348 -10.21 0.75 -3.90
N THR A 349 -9.29 1.21 -3.07
CA THR A 349 -7.96 1.70 -3.50
C THR A 349 -7.01 0.53 -3.79
N LEU A 350 -6.49 -0.11 -2.75
CA LEU A 350 -5.49 -1.18 -2.86
C LEU A 350 -6.11 -2.47 -3.43
N GLY A 351 -7.35 -2.79 -3.05
CA GLY A 351 -8.07 -3.95 -3.56
C GLY A 351 -8.45 -3.79 -5.03
N LEU A 352 -9.57 -3.15 -5.31
CA LEU A 352 -10.12 -3.06 -6.67
C LEU A 352 -9.25 -2.21 -7.59
N GLY A 353 -8.85 -1.00 -7.16
CA GLY A 353 -8.00 -0.11 -7.96
C GLY A 353 -6.65 -0.74 -8.28
N GLY A 354 -6.01 -1.38 -7.29
CA GLY A 354 -4.75 -2.11 -7.48
C GLY A 354 -4.92 -3.29 -8.43
N THR A 355 -5.91 -4.15 -8.19
CA THR A 355 -6.17 -5.34 -9.01
C THR A 355 -6.44 -4.96 -10.47
N LEU A 356 -7.41 -4.06 -10.68
CA LEU A 356 -7.79 -3.64 -12.03
C LEU A 356 -6.64 -2.90 -12.73
N GLY A 357 -5.93 -2.01 -12.02
CA GLY A 357 -4.81 -1.26 -12.58
C GLY A 357 -3.67 -2.17 -13.03
N ASN A 358 -3.31 -3.14 -12.21
CA ASN A 358 -2.22 -4.06 -12.51
C ASN A 358 -2.58 -4.98 -13.70
N ILE A 359 -3.77 -5.59 -13.69
CA ILE A 359 -4.21 -6.52 -14.75
C ILE A 359 -4.41 -5.76 -16.06
N LEU A 360 -5.14 -4.64 -16.05
CA LEU A 360 -5.38 -3.84 -17.26
C LEU A 360 -4.08 -3.26 -17.80
N GLY A 361 -3.20 -2.74 -16.92
CA GLY A 361 -1.91 -2.22 -17.31
C GLY A 361 -1.07 -3.26 -18.03
N GLY A 362 -0.91 -4.44 -17.45
CA GLY A 362 -0.17 -5.54 -18.06
C GLY A 362 -0.75 -6.00 -19.40
N PHE A 363 -2.08 -6.14 -19.47
CA PHE A 363 -2.78 -6.52 -20.70
C PHE A 363 -2.57 -5.52 -21.84
N ILE A 364 -2.67 -4.22 -21.55
CA ILE A 364 -2.50 -3.16 -22.54
C ILE A 364 -1.03 -3.09 -22.98
N ILE A 365 -0.07 -3.22 -22.04
CA ILE A 365 1.35 -3.16 -22.34
C ILE A 365 1.75 -4.26 -23.33
N ASP A 366 1.29 -5.47 -23.13
CA ASP A 366 1.63 -6.60 -24.01
C ASP A 366 1.06 -6.45 -25.43
N ARG A 367 -0.08 -5.74 -25.60
CA ARG A 367 -0.72 -5.58 -26.91
C ARG A 367 -0.30 -4.32 -27.66
N THR A 368 -0.12 -3.22 -26.94
CA THR A 368 0.01 -1.89 -27.54
C THR A 368 1.16 -1.06 -26.94
N GLY A 369 1.84 -1.60 -25.92
CA GLY A 369 2.98 -0.96 -25.27
C GLY A 369 2.61 -0.05 -24.12
N ILE A 370 3.64 0.38 -23.38
CA ILE A 370 3.52 1.16 -22.13
C ILE A 370 2.83 2.52 -22.35
N THR A 371 3.04 3.15 -23.51
CA THR A 371 2.45 4.48 -23.79
C THR A 371 0.92 4.41 -23.79
N ALA A 372 0.32 3.39 -24.43
CA ALA A 372 -1.12 3.21 -24.42
C ALA A 372 -1.69 2.95 -23.01
N ALA A 373 -0.98 2.18 -22.18
CA ALA A 373 -1.36 1.97 -20.79
C ALA A 373 -1.35 3.28 -19.99
N LEU A 374 -0.37 4.16 -20.23
CA LEU A 374 -0.30 5.49 -19.60
C LEU A 374 -1.41 6.43 -20.08
N VAL A 375 -1.81 6.36 -21.35
CA VAL A 375 -2.98 7.11 -21.87
C VAL A 375 -4.25 6.66 -21.15
N VAL A 376 -4.46 5.35 -21.01
CA VAL A 376 -5.62 4.83 -20.28
C VAL A 376 -5.56 5.27 -18.81
N ALA A 377 -4.38 5.20 -18.17
CA ALA A 377 -4.17 5.69 -16.80
C ALA A 377 -4.54 7.16 -16.65
N ALA A 378 -4.14 8.02 -17.60
CA ALA A 378 -4.45 9.44 -17.58
C ALA A 378 -5.95 9.71 -17.75
N ILE A 379 -6.62 9.01 -18.68
CA ILE A 379 -8.07 9.14 -18.91
C ILE A 379 -8.83 8.71 -17.66
N LEU A 380 -8.53 7.55 -17.07
CA LEU A 380 -9.20 7.05 -15.87
C LEU A 380 -8.95 7.96 -14.66
N SER A 381 -7.73 8.48 -14.50
CA SER A 381 -7.42 9.44 -13.46
C SER A 381 -8.17 10.76 -13.63
N ALA A 382 -8.36 11.24 -14.86
CA ALA A 382 -9.15 12.44 -15.16
C ALA A 382 -10.63 12.25 -14.78
N PHE A 383 -11.24 11.12 -15.15
CA PHE A 383 -12.59 10.78 -14.70
C PHE A 383 -12.65 10.66 -13.17
N GLY A 384 -11.65 10.05 -12.54
CA GLY A 384 -11.54 10.00 -11.09
C GLY A 384 -11.51 11.39 -10.45
N ALA A 385 -10.75 12.33 -11.02
CA ALA A 385 -10.68 13.72 -10.52
C ALA A 385 -12.03 14.45 -10.66
N ILE A 386 -12.76 14.24 -11.74
CA ILE A 386 -14.12 14.80 -11.92
C ILE A 386 -15.06 14.25 -10.85
N LEU A 387 -15.02 12.95 -10.59
CA LEU A 387 -15.87 12.33 -9.57
C LEU A 387 -15.49 12.76 -8.15
N ILE A 388 -14.19 12.97 -7.83
CA ILE A 388 -13.77 13.58 -6.56
C ILE A 388 -14.35 14.96 -6.41
N ALA A 389 -14.23 15.81 -7.44
CA ALA A 389 -14.75 17.17 -7.40
C ALA A 389 -16.30 17.18 -7.21
N ALA A 390 -17.02 16.27 -7.85
CA ALA A 390 -18.45 16.11 -7.68
C ALA A 390 -18.81 15.66 -6.25
N SER A 391 -18.11 14.64 -5.72
CA SER A 391 -18.29 14.14 -4.36
C SER A 391 -18.07 15.25 -3.32
N MET A 392 -16.97 15.99 -3.44
CA MET A 392 -16.63 17.07 -2.51
C MET A 392 -17.66 18.22 -2.57
N LYS A 393 -18.14 18.58 -3.75
CA LYS A 393 -19.20 19.58 -3.89
C LYS A 393 -20.50 19.15 -3.22
N THR A 394 -20.91 17.91 -3.39
CA THR A 394 -22.13 17.36 -2.77
C THR A 394 -22.00 17.35 -1.25
N CYS A 395 -20.82 17.01 -0.73
CA CYS A 395 -20.55 16.95 0.69
C CYS A 395 -20.53 18.36 1.36
N MET A 396 -20.05 19.39 0.65
CA MET A 396 -19.98 20.77 1.12
C MET A 396 -21.30 21.53 1.03
N GLN A 397 -22.30 21.02 0.32
CA GLN A 397 -23.62 21.66 0.31
C GLN A 397 -24.30 21.44 1.67
N PRO A 398 -24.77 22.50 2.36
CA PRO A 398 -25.55 22.34 3.55
C PRO A 398 -26.78 21.49 3.23
N HIS A 399 -27.01 20.42 4.00
CA HIS A 399 -28.25 19.66 3.91
C HIS A 399 -29.42 20.65 3.99
N LYS A 400 -30.14 20.86 2.89
CA LYS A 400 -31.45 21.47 2.95
C LYS A 400 -32.28 20.52 3.80
N THR A 401 -32.45 20.87 5.07
CA THR A 401 -33.42 20.22 5.95
C THR A 401 -34.79 20.36 5.27
N THR A 402 -35.25 19.28 4.66
CA THR A 402 -36.66 19.08 4.30
C THR A 402 -37.40 18.52 5.50
#